data_e8e32be84a29710c331f42b2688c3b78
#
_entry.id   e8e32be84a29710c331f42b2688c3b78
#
_cell.length_a   1.000
_cell.length_b   1.000
_cell.length_c   1.000
_cell.angle_alpha   90.00
_cell.angle_beta   90.00
_cell.angle_gamma   90.00
#
_symmetry.space_group_name_H-M   'P 1'
#
loop_
_entity.id
_entity.type
_entity.pdbx_description
1 polymer ?
#
loop_
_entity_poly.entity_id
_entity_poly.type
_entity_poly.pdbx_seq_one_letter_code
_entity_poly.pdbx_strand_id
1 'polypeptide(L)'
;EDSASGRLGIRPEDVRRPELLDGAFEGALEELLASPPESEDIEASMENLNLADSGLVDYQVSQTKNCGLWTISNITAPDAGPDAGEQMNGIARKARSLLEASGNGSTDDIIFSTVLLHSMVDFATVNGVYASLFKRPNPPARATIACGNSLGEGVKVMASFVVDLGPRDRRQGLHVQSRSYWAPANIGPYSQAMSIVQGTGRLVYIAGQIPLEPASMELASRSPEEGNSWFENYELRVVLSLQHLWRIGTAMQVDWWLGVIAFLSGEGCMDTKARVAWHIWEKMHTRNDEEMEEDDEPVLDAWDIKYGHRGDEQALKPALPDLPNFAVVQSNASVPPFFAVQVKELPRGSDIEWQGLGCRCARVEITPMEIQHGHQVDTVVDDDFTYTCIEIGIEHSDMVPQGLQRIIDTHCLHTEAHAVVYTRYPLSGSFTHGQIVPCKAIWSQEGRRLAAGIVLQRKKPS
;
A
#
# COMPACT_ATOMS: atom_id res chain seq x y z
N GLU A 1 4.53 -41.97 -26.36
CA GLU A 1 3.22 -41.71 -25.70
C GLU A 1 3.21 -40.25 -25.35
N ASP A 2 2.80 -39.45 -26.33
CA ASP A 2 2.79 -38.00 -26.30
C ASP A 2 1.54 -37.49 -25.57
N SER A 3 1.73 -36.94 -24.39
CA SER A 3 0.71 -36.12 -23.77
C SER A 3 0.82 -34.69 -24.34
N ALA A 4 -0.07 -34.37 -25.26
CA ALA A 4 -0.23 -33.03 -25.80
C ALA A 4 -0.69 -32.07 -24.70
N SER A 5 0.23 -31.45 -24.00
CA SER A 5 -0.04 -30.21 -23.25
C SER A 5 -0.15 -29.09 -24.28
N GLY A 6 -1.39 -28.71 -24.59
CA GLY A 6 -1.66 -27.52 -25.40
C GLY A 6 -1.15 -26.26 -24.68
N ARG A 7 0.10 -25.94 -24.85
CA ARG A 7 0.63 -24.60 -24.62
C ARG A 7 0.06 -23.75 -25.74
N LEU A 8 -0.86 -22.85 -25.42
CA LEU A 8 -1.14 -21.71 -26.27
C LEU A 8 0.22 -21.06 -26.58
N GLY A 9 0.61 -21.13 -27.87
CA GLY A 9 1.96 -20.76 -28.31
C GLY A 9 2.16 -19.26 -28.44
N ILE A 10 1.88 -18.52 -27.37
CA ILE A 10 2.26 -17.13 -27.26
C ILE A 10 3.71 -17.13 -26.77
N ARG A 11 4.63 -16.76 -27.63
CA ARG A 11 6.03 -16.59 -27.27
C ARG A 11 6.17 -15.33 -26.41
N PRO A 12 7.13 -15.27 -25.47
CA PRO A 12 7.40 -14.04 -24.70
C PRO A 12 7.61 -12.80 -25.58
N GLU A 13 8.18 -13.00 -26.75
CA GLU A 13 8.42 -11.97 -27.78
C GLU A 13 7.14 -11.47 -28.51
N ASP A 14 6.04 -12.22 -28.43
CA ASP A 14 4.74 -11.84 -29.01
C ASP A 14 3.87 -11.10 -27.96
N VAL A 15 4.30 -11.02 -26.72
CA VAL A 15 3.64 -10.24 -25.68
C VAL A 15 4.08 -8.79 -25.87
N ARG A 16 3.31 -8.08 -26.70
CA ARG A 16 3.39 -6.62 -26.75
C ARG A 16 3.20 -6.09 -25.34
N ARG A 17 3.78 -4.91 -25.02
CA ARG A 17 3.70 -4.11 -23.79
C ARG A 17 2.68 -4.65 -22.79
N PRO A 18 2.95 -4.67 -21.47
CA PRO A 18 1.87 -4.88 -20.52
C PRO A 18 0.75 -3.93 -20.90
N GLU A 19 -0.31 -4.50 -21.50
CA GLU A 19 -1.40 -3.68 -22.00
C GLU A 19 -1.98 -2.95 -20.81
N LEU A 20 -1.78 -1.64 -20.80
CA LEU A 20 -2.55 -0.75 -19.95
C LEU A 20 -3.96 -0.80 -20.53
N LEU A 21 -4.75 -1.79 -20.09
CA LEU A 21 -6.06 -2.10 -20.66
C LEU A 21 -7.09 -1.02 -20.34
N ASP A 22 -6.79 -0.14 -19.39
CA ASP A 22 -7.68 0.93 -18.98
C ASP A 22 -7.18 2.24 -19.60
N GLY A 23 -7.93 2.82 -20.50
CA GLY A 23 -7.55 4.02 -21.26
C GLY A 23 -7.11 5.21 -20.40
N ALA A 24 -7.69 5.35 -19.19
CA ALA A 24 -7.28 6.38 -18.24
C ALA A 24 -5.81 6.26 -17.81
N PHE A 25 -5.31 5.03 -17.60
CA PHE A 25 -3.91 4.79 -17.24
C PHE A 25 -2.97 4.93 -18.44
N GLU A 26 -3.41 4.56 -19.64
CA GLU A 26 -2.66 4.77 -20.86
C GLU A 26 -2.50 6.27 -21.15
N GLY A 27 -3.59 7.02 -21.07
CA GLY A 27 -3.58 8.48 -21.21
C GLY A 27 -2.72 9.17 -20.14
N ALA A 28 -2.77 8.70 -18.90
CA ALA A 28 -1.93 9.24 -17.83
C ALA A 28 -0.43 8.97 -18.08
N LEU A 29 -0.07 7.81 -18.64
CA LEU A 29 1.31 7.53 -19.02
C LEU A 29 1.77 8.41 -20.20
N GLU A 30 0.93 8.60 -21.23
CA GLU A 30 1.23 9.47 -22.35
C GLU A 30 1.45 10.92 -21.92
N GLU A 31 0.65 11.42 -20.99
CA GLU A 31 0.81 12.76 -20.43
C GLU A 31 2.10 12.92 -19.63
N LEU A 32 2.45 11.96 -18.78
CA LEU A 32 3.74 11.95 -18.08
C LEU A 32 4.92 12.01 -19.05
N LEU A 33 4.86 11.25 -20.14
CA LEU A 33 5.92 11.22 -21.16
C LEU A 33 5.98 12.50 -21.97
N ALA A 34 4.82 13.14 -22.21
CA ALA A 34 4.75 14.39 -22.97
C ALA A 34 5.21 15.61 -22.16
N SER A 35 5.00 15.60 -20.87
CA SER A 35 5.30 16.70 -19.96
C SER A 35 5.98 16.18 -18.69
N PRO A 36 7.21 15.65 -18.78
CA PRO A 36 7.89 15.15 -17.60
C PRO A 36 8.02 16.30 -16.59
N PRO A 37 7.82 16.03 -15.29
CA PRO A 37 8.00 17.04 -14.25
C PRO A 37 9.41 17.63 -14.37
N GLU A 38 9.53 18.97 -14.42
CA GLU A 38 10.78 19.66 -14.58
C GLU A 38 11.80 19.11 -13.57
N SER A 39 12.84 18.47 -14.11
CA SER A 39 13.99 18.07 -13.32
C SER A 39 14.76 19.34 -12.97
N GLU A 40 14.43 19.96 -11.85
CA GLU A 40 15.42 20.83 -11.22
C GLU A 40 16.66 19.99 -11.00
N ASP A 41 17.81 20.45 -11.51
CA ASP A 41 19.12 19.84 -11.32
C ASP A 41 19.39 19.62 -9.83
N ILE A 42 18.98 18.45 -9.32
CA ILE A 42 19.20 18.05 -7.93
C ILE A 42 20.47 17.21 -7.86
N GLU A 43 21.57 17.81 -8.32
CA GLU A 43 22.92 17.37 -7.91
C GLU A 43 23.37 18.00 -6.60
N ALA A 44 22.59 18.85 -5.95
CA ALA A 44 22.97 19.55 -4.75
C ALA A 44 22.26 18.97 -3.53
N SER A 45 23.03 18.29 -2.72
CA SER A 45 22.80 17.85 -1.33
C SER A 45 22.60 16.35 -1.13
N MET A 46 23.54 15.57 -1.58
CA MET A 46 23.87 14.34 -0.88
C MET A 46 24.69 14.70 0.38
N GLU A 47 24.09 15.30 1.35
CA GLU A 47 24.62 15.21 2.70
C GLU A 47 24.37 13.79 3.19
N ASN A 48 25.42 12.98 3.05
CA ASN A 48 25.63 11.76 3.79
C ASN A 48 25.63 12.09 5.29
N LEU A 49 24.47 12.30 5.88
CA LEU A 49 24.30 12.11 7.30
C LEU A 49 24.42 10.60 7.53
N ASN A 50 25.65 10.17 7.76
CA ASN A 50 25.94 8.86 8.31
C ASN A 50 25.05 8.65 9.53
N LEU A 51 24.03 7.83 9.41
CA LEU A 51 23.32 7.19 10.50
C LEU A 51 24.23 6.14 11.17
N ALA A 52 25.46 6.56 11.53
CA ALA A 52 26.37 5.81 12.35
C ALA A 52 26.11 6.22 13.79
N ASP A 53 25.05 5.72 14.36
CA ASP A 53 24.85 5.39 15.76
C ASP A 53 23.39 4.94 15.95
N SER A 54 22.99 3.88 15.28
CA SER A 54 21.77 3.17 15.65
C SER A 54 22.10 2.34 16.89
N GLY A 55 22.00 2.97 18.04
CA GLY A 55 21.91 2.24 19.30
C GLY A 55 20.84 1.16 19.19
N LEU A 56 20.94 0.12 20.01
CA LEU A 56 19.95 -0.94 20.10
C LEU A 56 18.53 -0.35 20.12
N VAL A 57 17.80 -0.47 19.00
CA VAL A 57 16.41 -0.07 18.93
C VAL A 57 15.61 -1.23 19.52
N ASP A 58 15.16 -1.07 20.76
CA ASP A 58 14.28 -2.05 21.42
C ASP A 58 12.82 -1.73 21.05
N TYR A 59 12.28 -2.47 20.08
CA TYR A 59 10.88 -2.33 19.67
C TYR A 59 9.94 -2.93 20.71
N GLN A 60 9.08 -2.10 21.26
CA GLN A 60 7.98 -2.58 22.13
C GLN A 60 6.77 -3.01 21.30
N VAL A 61 6.17 -4.13 21.67
CA VAL A 61 4.93 -4.58 21.06
C VAL A 61 3.81 -3.61 21.43
N SER A 62 3.24 -2.96 20.42
CA SER A 62 2.09 -2.07 20.58
C SER A 62 0.79 -2.83 20.31
N GLN A 63 -0.23 -2.58 21.11
CA GLN A 63 -1.56 -3.19 20.96
C GLN A 63 -2.64 -2.12 21.10
N THR A 64 -3.52 -2.03 20.10
CA THR A 64 -4.66 -1.09 20.11
C THR A 64 -5.91 -1.81 19.65
N LYS A 65 -7.01 -1.64 20.39
CA LYS A 65 -8.34 -2.15 20.00
C LYS A 65 -9.27 -0.98 19.74
N ASN A 66 -9.71 -0.86 18.52
CA ASN A 66 -10.63 0.20 18.09
C ASN A 66 -11.49 -0.27 16.91
N CYS A 67 -12.72 0.18 16.81
CA CYS A 67 -13.62 -0.08 15.67
C CYS A 67 -13.82 -1.57 15.33
N GLY A 68 -13.77 -2.47 16.33
CA GLY A 68 -13.83 -3.92 16.07
C GLY A 68 -12.53 -4.49 15.48
N LEU A 69 -11.50 -3.67 15.33
CA LEU A 69 -10.16 -4.07 14.95
C LEU A 69 -9.24 -4.15 16.17
N TRP A 70 -8.30 -5.07 16.08
CA TRP A 70 -7.19 -5.16 17.02
C TRP A 70 -5.89 -5.16 16.25
N THR A 71 -5.03 -4.22 16.56
CA THR A 71 -3.70 -4.13 15.96
C THR A 71 -2.66 -4.62 16.94
N ILE A 72 -1.75 -5.45 16.45
CA ILE A 72 -0.59 -5.97 17.18
C ILE A 72 0.62 -5.61 16.35
N SER A 73 1.40 -4.63 16.79
CA SER A 73 2.44 -4.01 15.98
C SER A 73 3.83 -4.22 16.55
N ASN A 74 4.84 -4.16 15.70
CA ASN A 74 6.27 -4.18 16.02
C ASN A 74 6.74 -5.47 16.72
N ILE A 75 6.19 -6.61 16.35
CA ILE A 75 6.64 -7.89 16.91
C ILE A 75 7.98 -8.25 16.29
N THR A 76 9.00 -8.38 17.12
CA THR A 76 10.35 -8.87 16.78
C THR A 76 10.72 -10.09 17.62
N ALA A 77 11.71 -10.85 17.21
CA ALA A 77 12.23 -11.98 17.97
C ALA A 77 13.75 -12.19 17.72
N PRO A 78 14.61 -11.18 17.98
CA PRO A 78 16.05 -11.31 17.76
C PRO A 78 16.67 -12.40 18.66
N ASP A 79 16.06 -12.68 19.79
CA ASP A 79 16.40 -13.73 20.75
C ASP A 79 16.13 -15.17 20.22
N ALA A 80 15.35 -15.32 19.15
CA ALA A 80 15.05 -16.61 18.57
C ALA A 80 16.21 -17.18 17.73
N GLY A 81 17.17 -16.35 17.31
CA GLY A 81 18.35 -16.73 16.55
C GLY A 81 18.79 -15.67 15.54
N PRO A 82 19.94 -15.85 14.90
CA PRO A 82 20.47 -14.91 13.92
C PRO A 82 19.81 -15.01 12.54
N ASP A 83 19.06 -16.07 12.26
CA ASP A 83 18.43 -16.35 10.98
C ASP A 83 17.01 -15.74 10.92
N ALA A 84 16.63 -15.19 9.76
CA ALA A 84 15.32 -14.57 9.56
C ALA A 84 14.16 -15.56 9.69
N GLY A 85 14.36 -16.82 9.32
CA GLY A 85 13.37 -17.89 9.51
C GLY A 85 13.16 -18.23 10.98
N GLU A 86 14.24 -18.28 11.79
CA GLU A 86 14.18 -18.49 13.24
C GLU A 86 13.43 -17.32 13.91
N GLN A 87 13.77 -16.08 13.53
CA GLN A 87 13.07 -14.89 14.04
C GLN A 87 11.60 -14.86 13.63
N MET A 88 11.27 -15.21 12.38
CA MET A 88 9.87 -15.32 11.96
C MET A 88 9.10 -16.42 12.73
N ASN A 89 9.74 -17.55 13.06
CA ASN A 89 9.16 -18.56 13.93
C ASN A 89 8.91 -18.03 15.36
N GLY A 90 9.84 -17.23 15.88
CA GLY A 90 9.67 -16.52 17.15
C GLY A 90 8.49 -15.56 17.14
N ILE A 91 8.39 -14.75 16.08
CA ILE A 91 7.28 -13.82 15.84
C ILE A 91 5.95 -14.59 15.76
N ALA A 92 5.91 -15.68 14.99
CA ALA A 92 4.72 -16.51 14.86
C ALA A 92 4.23 -17.09 16.18
N ARG A 93 5.14 -17.51 17.06
CA ARG A 93 4.81 -17.97 18.43
C ARG A 93 4.26 -16.82 19.29
N LYS A 94 4.93 -15.66 19.30
CA LYS A 94 4.47 -14.46 20.03
C LYS A 94 3.08 -14.03 19.56
N ALA A 95 2.83 -13.97 18.24
CA ALA A 95 1.54 -13.61 17.69
C ALA A 95 0.42 -14.58 18.10
N ARG A 96 0.65 -15.91 18.00
CA ARG A 96 -0.32 -16.91 18.46
C ARG A 96 -0.62 -16.76 19.94
N SER A 97 0.40 -16.61 20.78
CA SER A 97 0.23 -16.45 22.24
C SER A 97 -0.60 -15.20 22.59
N LEU A 98 -0.37 -14.07 21.89
CA LEU A 98 -1.16 -12.85 22.09
C LEU A 98 -2.62 -13.04 21.65
N LEU A 99 -2.86 -13.71 20.51
CA LEU A 99 -4.20 -13.99 20.02
C LEU A 99 -4.96 -14.95 20.94
N GLU A 100 -4.33 -16.02 21.41
CA GLU A 100 -4.91 -16.99 22.36
C GLU A 100 -5.21 -16.34 23.71
N ALA A 101 -4.30 -15.51 24.22
CA ALA A 101 -4.48 -14.80 25.49
C ALA A 101 -5.66 -13.81 25.46
N SER A 102 -6.05 -13.32 24.29
CA SER A 102 -7.22 -12.45 24.13
C SER A 102 -8.56 -13.16 24.28
N GLY A 103 -8.56 -14.49 24.25
CA GLY A 103 -9.74 -15.34 24.41
C GLY A 103 -10.64 -15.46 23.17
N ASN A 104 -10.49 -14.57 22.17
CA ASN A 104 -11.42 -14.49 21.03
C ASN A 104 -10.73 -14.36 19.67
N GLY A 105 -9.40 -14.47 19.59
CA GLY A 105 -8.67 -14.29 18.35
C GLY A 105 -7.87 -15.51 17.91
N SER A 106 -7.74 -15.72 16.63
CA SER A 106 -6.81 -16.68 16.03
C SER A 106 -6.06 -16.06 14.88
N THR A 107 -5.04 -16.75 14.36
CA THR A 107 -4.31 -16.28 13.16
C THR A 107 -5.21 -16.13 11.94
N ASP A 108 -6.31 -16.89 11.89
CA ASP A 108 -7.32 -16.77 10.81
C ASP A 108 -8.16 -15.47 10.91
N ASP A 109 -8.00 -14.68 11.96
CA ASP A 109 -8.66 -13.39 12.14
C ASP A 109 -7.78 -12.22 11.70
N ILE A 110 -6.52 -12.48 11.36
CA ILE A 110 -5.63 -11.49 10.76
C ILE A 110 -6.11 -11.20 9.35
N ILE A 111 -6.33 -9.92 9.04
CA ILE A 111 -6.81 -9.45 7.74
C ILE A 111 -5.74 -8.71 6.95
N PHE A 112 -4.79 -8.09 7.65
CA PHE A 112 -3.66 -7.41 7.04
C PHE A 112 -2.38 -7.64 7.84
N SER A 113 -1.26 -7.72 7.14
CA SER A 113 0.06 -7.87 7.74
C SER A 113 1.06 -6.92 7.08
N THR A 114 1.87 -6.26 7.89
CA THR A 114 3.08 -5.60 7.42
C THR A 114 4.28 -6.41 7.88
N VAL A 115 5.10 -6.87 6.93
CA VAL A 115 6.32 -7.63 7.22
C VAL A 115 7.52 -6.82 6.78
N LEU A 116 8.33 -6.37 7.73
CA LEU A 116 9.54 -5.62 7.48
C LEU A 116 10.75 -6.57 7.60
N LEU A 117 11.57 -6.59 6.56
CA LEU A 117 12.76 -7.43 6.47
C LEU A 117 14.03 -6.57 6.57
N HIS A 118 15.10 -7.16 7.06
CA HIS A 118 16.42 -6.56 6.93
C HIS A 118 16.90 -6.61 5.46
N SER A 119 16.62 -7.72 4.75
CA SER A 119 16.95 -7.87 3.34
C SER A 119 15.93 -8.74 2.62
N MET A 120 15.67 -8.46 1.35
CA MET A 120 14.80 -9.27 0.48
C MET A 120 15.39 -10.66 0.15
N VAL A 121 16.66 -10.90 0.41
CA VAL A 121 17.25 -12.26 0.33
C VAL A 121 16.49 -13.24 1.23
N ASP A 122 15.99 -12.78 2.38
CA ASP A 122 15.27 -13.59 3.35
C ASP A 122 13.80 -13.83 3.01
N PHE A 123 13.30 -13.19 1.93
CA PHE A 123 11.88 -13.21 1.55
C PHE A 123 11.30 -14.63 1.43
N ALA A 124 12.00 -15.54 0.76
CA ALA A 124 11.51 -16.90 0.57
C ALA A 124 11.46 -17.69 1.88
N THR A 125 12.51 -17.58 2.71
CA THR A 125 12.60 -18.26 4.01
C THR A 125 11.51 -17.78 4.95
N VAL A 126 11.31 -16.47 5.03
CA VAL A 126 10.25 -15.86 5.86
C VAL A 126 8.88 -16.27 5.37
N ASN A 127 8.64 -16.31 4.06
CA ASN A 127 7.38 -16.78 3.47
C ASN A 127 7.02 -18.21 3.84
N GLY A 128 8.01 -19.11 3.88
CA GLY A 128 7.78 -20.49 4.29
C GLY A 128 7.23 -20.61 5.71
N VAL A 129 7.77 -19.82 6.62
CA VAL A 129 7.28 -19.76 8.02
C VAL A 129 5.94 -19.04 8.12
N TYR A 130 5.82 -17.88 7.46
CA TYR A 130 4.61 -17.06 7.47
C TYR A 130 3.38 -17.85 6.97
N ALA A 131 3.53 -18.65 5.91
CA ALA A 131 2.47 -19.51 5.38
C ALA A 131 1.89 -20.45 6.46
N SER A 132 2.71 -20.92 7.38
CA SER A 132 2.30 -21.84 8.45
C SER A 132 1.35 -21.21 9.49
N LEU A 133 1.24 -19.88 9.49
CA LEU A 133 0.30 -19.16 10.37
C LEU A 133 -1.15 -19.35 9.95
N PHE A 134 -1.40 -19.53 8.64
CA PHE A 134 -2.75 -19.51 8.07
C PHE A 134 -3.15 -20.90 7.58
N LYS A 135 -4.28 -21.39 8.07
CA LYS A 135 -4.79 -22.72 7.73
C LYS A 135 -6.00 -22.66 6.80
N ARG A 136 -6.61 -21.48 6.65
CA ARG A 136 -7.81 -21.28 5.85
C ARG A 136 -7.46 -20.65 4.50
N PRO A 137 -8.33 -20.83 3.48
CA PRO A 137 -8.27 -20.04 2.26
C PRO A 137 -8.34 -18.55 2.55
N ASN A 138 -7.80 -17.73 1.63
CA ASN A 138 -7.71 -16.28 1.75
C ASN A 138 -6.89 -15.84 2.98
N PRO A 139 -5.57 -16.07 2.97
CA PRO A 139 -4.67 -15.48 3.96
C PRO A 139 -4.79 -13.94 3.94
N PRO A 140 -4.31 -13.24 4.98
CA PRO A 140 -4.40 -11.79 5.03
C PRO A 140 -3.76 -11.10 3.82
N ALA A 141 -4.24 -9.91 3.47
CA ALA A 141 -3.51 -9.02 2.59
C ALA A 141 -2.20 -8.59 3.25
N ARG A 142 -1.16 -8.27 2.47
CA ARG A 142 0.17 -8.04 3.03
C ARG A 142 1.00 -7.03 2.23
N ALA A 143 1.74 -6.19 2.94
CA ALA A 143 2.89 -5.48 2.41
C ALA A 143 4.17 -6.10 2.98
N THR A 144 5.21 -6.29 2.14
CA THR A 144 6.52 -6.79 2.57
C THR A 144 7.62 -5.95 1.97
N ILE A 145 8.35 -5.24 2.81
CA ILE A 145 9.41 -4.32 2.40
C ILE A 145 10.69 -4.60 3.19
N ALA A 146 11.85 -4.27 2.64
CA ALA A 146 13.11 -4.36 3.38
C ALA A 146 13.59 -2.98 3.81
N CYS A 147 13.82 -2.81 5.11
CA CYS A 147 14.27 -1.56 5.73
C CYS A 147 15.78 -1.53 6.00
N GLY A 148 16.48 -2.64 5.81
CA GLY A 148 17.92 -2.72 6.08
C GLY A 148 18.29 -2.48 7.53
N ASN A 149 19.37 -1.76 7.74
CA ASN A 149 19.87 -1.42 9.08
C ASN A 149 18.91 -0.53 9.88
N SER A 150 17.91 0.10 9.22
CA SER A 150 16.88 0.88 9.92
C SER A 150 15.99 0.05 10.86
N LEU A 151 16.01 -1.30 10.74
CA LEU A 151 15.35 -2.20 11.69
C LEU A 151 16.10 -2.34 13.02
N GLY A 152 17.31 -1.81 13.12
CA GLY A 152 18.16 -1.98 14.32
C GLY A 152 19.02 -3.25 14.30
N GLU A 153 19.97 -3.30 15.20
CA GLU A 153 20.95 -4.38 15.28
C GLU A 153 20.30 -5.71 15.69
N GLY A 154 20.66 -6.78 14.99
CA GLY A 154 20.16 -8.12 15.27
C GLY A 154 18.75 -8.42 14.81
N VAL A 155 17.95 -7.41 14.42
CA VAL A 155 16.58 -7.61 13.95
C VAL A 155 16.59 -7.93 12.45
N LYS A 156 16.20 -9.15 12.10
CA LYS A 156 16.06 -9.61 10.70
C LYS A 156 14.63 -9.45 10.18
N VAL A 157 13.66 -9.58 11.07
CA VAL A 157 12.23 -9.51 10.74
C VAL A 157 11.48 -8.76 11.82
N MET A 158 10.56 -7.89 11.41
CA MET A 158 9.55 -7.29 12.27
C MET A 158 8.19 -7.46 11.60
N ALA A 159 7.17 -7.84 12.35
CA ALA A 159 5.83 -8.01 11.81
C ALA A 159 4.77 -7.26 12.64
N SER A 160 3.79 -6.73 11.92
CA SER A 160 2.61 -6.09 12.49
C SER A 160 1.36 -6.67 11.85
N PHE A 161 0.29 -6.81 12.64
CA PHE A 161 -0.94 -7.46 12.22
C PHE A 161 -2.15 -6.60 12.54
N VAL A 162 -3.09 -6.56 11.61
CA VAL A 162 -4.46 -6.05 11.83
C VAL A 162 -5.38 -7.26 11.94
N VAL A 163 -6.06 -7.38 13.06
CA VAL A 163 -6.96 -8.48 13.40
C VAL A 163 -8.39 -7.96 13.42
N ASP A 164 -9.27 -8.57 12.64
CA ASP A 164 -10.70 -8.27 12.69
C ASP A 164 -11.36 -9.11 13.79
N LEU A 165 -12.02 -8.47 14.73
CA LEU A 165 -12.76 -9.11 15.82
C LEU A 165 -14.23 -9.39 15.45
N GLY A 166 -14.63 -8.98 14.25
CA GLY A 166 -15.99 -9.20 13.74
C GLY A 166 -16.22 -10.61 13.20
N PRO A 167 -17.49 -10.92 12.82
CA PRO A 167 -17.86 -12.20 12.26
C PRO A 167 -17.11 -12.49 10.94
N ARG A 168 -16.50 -13.68 10.86
CA ARG A 168 -15.67 -14.09 9.70
C ARG A 168 -16.46 -14.21 8.40
N ASP A 169 -17.71 -14.60 8.46
CA ASP A 169 -18.62 -14.74 7.32
C ASP A 169 -18.94 -13.41 6.62
N ARG A 170 -18.64 -12.28 7.29
CA ARG A 170 -18.78 -10.93 6.72
C ARG A 170 -17.52 -10.42 6.03
N ARG A 171 -16.40 -11.14 6.12
CA ARG A 171 -15.15 -10.80 5.43
C ARG A 171 -15.21 -11.21 3.97
N GLN A 172 -14.59 -10.44 3.12
CA GLN A 172 -14.40 -10.78 1.71
C GLN A 172 -12.90 -10.71 1.39
N GLY A 173 -12.42 -11.67 0.63
CA GLY A 173 -11.01 -11.73 0.22
C GLY A 173 -10.92 -11.90 -1.30
N LEU A 174 -9.94 -11.25 -1.89
CA LEU A 174 -9.55 -11.45 -3.29
C LEU A 174 -8.19 -12.14 -3.33
N HIS A 175 -8.15 -13.34 -3.88
CA HIS A 175 -6.93 -14.15 -3.92
C HIS A 175 -6.66 -14.64 -5.34
N VAL A 176 -5.80 -13.92 -6.08
CA VAL A 176 -5.36 -14.28 -7.44
C VAL A 176 -4.18 -15.25 -7.33
N GLN A 177 -4.46 -16.55 -7.53
CA GLN A 177 -3.48 -17.63 -7.32
C GLN A 177 -2.76 -18.06 -8.59
N SER A 178 -3.26 -17.67 -9.76
CA SER A 178 -2.72 -18.10 -11.06
C SER A 178 -2.46 -16.89 -11.96
N ARG A 179 -1.57 -17.09 -12.93
CA ARG A 179 -1.30 -16.09 -13.97
C ARG A 179 -2.56 -15.76 -14.72
N SER A 180 -2.74 -14.49 -15.02
CA SER A 180 -3.89 -13.95 -15.77
C SER A 180 -3.40 -12.77 -16.61
N TYR A 181 -4.29 -12.17 -17.38
CA TYR A 181 -4.03 -10.88 -18.04
C TYR A 181 -4.57 -9.69 -17.26
N TRP A 182 -5.27 -9.95 -16.16
CA TRP A 182 -6.00 -8.94 -15.41
C TRP A 182 -5.17 -8.34 -14.26
N ALA A 183 -4.62 -9.18 -13.38
CA ALA A 183 -3.80 -8.75 -12.25
C ALA A 183 -2.73 -9.80 -11.95
N PRO A 184 -1.56 -9.39 -11.40
CA PRO A 184 -0.52 -10.31 -11.02
C PRO A 184 -0.99 -11.31 -9.97
N ALA A 185 -0.56 -12.57 -10.12
CA ALA A 185 -0.74 -13.55 -9.08
C ALA A 185 0.08 -13.18 -7.83
N ASN A 186 -0.32 -13.69 -6.68
CA ASN A 186 0.43 -13.50 -5.45
C ASN A 186 1.82 -14.15 -5.56
N ILE A 187 2.86 -13.42 -5.14
CA ILE A 187 4.27 -13.90 -5.11
C ILE A 187 4.64 -14.47 -3.74
N GLY A 188 3.68 -14.62 -2.86
CA GLY A 188 3.83 -15.13 -1.51
C GLY A 188 2.48 -15.56 -0.92
N PRO A 189 2.43 -16.06 0.31
CA PRO A 189 1.19 -16.55 0.93
C PRO A 189 0.32 -15.40 1.48
N TYR A 190 -0.25 -14.61 0.60
CA TYR A 190 -1.15 -13.50 0.93
C TYR A 190 -2.27 -13.36 -0.11
N SER A 191 -3.38 -12.73 0.27
CA SER A 191 -4.44 -12.30 -0.64
C SER A 191 -4.16 -10.89 -1.16
N GLN A 192 -4.57 -10.58 -2.38
CA GLN A 192 -4.42 -9.23 -2.94
C GLN A 192 -5.24 -8.19 -2.16
N ALA A 193 -6.38 -8.59 -1.60
CA ALA A 193 -7.17 -7.71 -0.74
C ALA A 193 -8.00 -8.48 0.28
N MET A 194 -8.28 -7.82 1.40
CA MET A 194 -9.23 -8.25 2.42
C MET A 194 -10.16 -7.10 2.76
N SER A 195 -11.47 -7.36 2.76
CA SER A 195 -12.51 -6.39 3.09
C SER A 195 -13.27 -6.81 4.34
N ILE A 196 -13.51 -5.84 5.23
CA ILE A 196 -14.24 -6.00 6.49
C ILE A 196 -15.38 -4.99 6.55
N VAL A 197 -16.39 -5.31 7.34
CA VAL A 197 -17.49 -4.37 7.64
C VAL A 197 -17.01 -3.33 8.64
N GLN A 198 -17.25 -2.06 8.34
CA GLN A 198 -17.00 -0.94 9.24
C GLN A 198 -18.21 -0.02 9.24
N GLY A 199 -18.94 0.04 10.36
CA GLY A 199 -20.19 0.78 10.42
C GLY A 199 -21.20 0.30 9.37
N THR A 200 -21.69 1.21 8.54
CA THR A 200 -22.58 0.94 7.39
C THR A 200 -21.82 0.56 6.12
N GLY A 201 -20.53 0.87 6.06
CA GLY A 201 -19.66 0.63 4.92
C GLY A 201 -18.69 -0.53 5.12
N ARG A 202 -17.60 -0.50 4.35
CA ARG A 202 -16.53 -1.50 4.41
C ARG A 202 -15.17 -0.83 4.28
N LEU A 203 -14.16 -1.35 4.97
CA LEU A 203 -12.76 -1.05 4.71
C LEU A 203 -12.17 -2.16 3.86
N VAL A 204 -11.31 -1.78 2.91
CA VAL A 204 -10.63 -2.68 1.99
C VAL A 204 -9.13 -2.49 2.10
N TYR A 205 -8.46 -3.44 2.74
CA TYR A 205 -7.01 -3.49 2.85
C TYR A 205 -6.44 -4.17 1.61
N ILE A 206 -5.64 -3.46 0.83
CA ILE A 206 -5.03 -3.98 -0.39
C ILE A 206 -3.54 -4.23 -0.13
N ALA A 207 -3.07 -5.40 -0.57
CA ALA A 207 -1.67 -5.79 -0.51
C ALA A 207 -0.79 -4.90 -1.39
N GLY A 208 0.50 -4.85 -1.09
CA GLY A 208 1.47 -4.17 -1.93
C GLY A 208 1.43 -4.66 -3.38
N GLN A 209 1.38 -3.73 -4.31
CA GLN A 209 1.35 -3.98 -5.75
C GLN A 209 2.65 -3.49 -6.38
N ILE A 210 3.41 -4.40 -6.95
CA ILE A 210 4.61 -4.12 -7.74
C ILE A 210 4.30 -4.24 -9.23
N PRO A 211 5.07 -3.61 -10.12
CA PRO A 211 4.77 -3.53 -11.56
C PRO A 211 5.12 -4.82 -12.29
N LEU A 212 4.49 -5.93 -11.91
CA LEU A 212 4.62 -7.18 -12.63
C LEU A 212 3.67 -7.22 -13.81
N GLU A 213 4.14 -7.66 -14.94
CA GLU A 213 3.28 -8.07 -16.01
C GLU A 213 2.48 -9.31 -15.59
N PRO A 214 1.14 -9.26 -15.59
CA PRO A 214 0.34 -10.35 -15.00
C PRO A 214 0.54 -11.71 -15.68
N ALA A 215 0.79 -11.72 -17.00
CA ALA A 215 0.96 -12.93 -17.78
C ALA A 215 2.31 -13.63 -17.53
N SER A 216 3.40 -12.87 -17.49
CA SER A 216 4.76 -13.39 -17.29
C SER A 216 5.16 -13.48 -15.82
N MET A 217 4.63 -12.59 -14.97
CA MET A 217 5.05 -12.37 -13.60
C MET A 217 6.47 -11.80 -13.49
N GLU A 218 6.93 -11.11 -14.51
CA GLU A 218 8.20 -10.39 -14.56
C GLU A 218 7.99 -8.88 -14.38
N LEU A 219 9.02 -8.18 -13.94
CA LEU A 219 8.96 -6.72 -13.84
C LEU A 219 8.84 -6.11 -15.24
N ALA A 220 7.88 -5.22 -15.41
CA ALA A 220 7.69 -4.51 -16.66
C ALA A 220 8.92 -3.65 -17.00
N SER A 221 9.28 -3.66 -18.27
CA SER A 221 10.35 -2.84 -18.84
C SER A 221 10.03 -2.51 -20.28
N ARG A 222 10.45 -1.34 -20.74
CA ARG A 222 10.38 -1.00 -22.17
C ARG A 222 11.37 -1.83 -22.98
N SER A 223 11.06 -2.04 -24.24
CA SER A 223 11.99 -2.73 -25.14
C SER A 223 13.24 -1.85 -25.35
N PRO A 224 14.44 -2.46 -25.52
CA PRO A 224 15.66 -1.71 -25.80
C PRO A 224 15.58 -0.85 -27.06
N GLU A 225 14.70 -1.17 -28.00
CA GLU A 225 14.49 -0.46 -29.27
C GLU A 225 13.69 0.85 -29.08
N GLU A 226 12.91 0.99 -28.01
CA GLU A 226 12.06 2.17 -27.76
C GLU A 226 12.76 3.27 -26.94
N GLY A 227 14.05 3.12 -26.64
CA GLY A 227 14.76 3.99 -25.70
C GLY A 227 14.66 3.44 -24.28
N ASN A 228 15.77 3.18 -23.64
CA ASN A 228 15.81 2.49 -22.35
C ASN A 228 16.39 3.41 -21.27
N SER A 229 15.81 4.62 -21.13
CA SER A 229 16.16 5.46 -19.99
C SER A 229 15.57 4.87 -18.71
N TRP A 230 16.28 5.02 -17.59
CA TRP A 230 15.75 4.58 -16.28
C TRP A 230 14.42 5.27 -15.97
N PHE A 231 14.25 6.50 -16.41
CA PHE A 231 13.09 7.34 -16.16
C PHE A 231 11.84 6.77 -16.85
N GLU A 232 11.91 6.49 -18.16
CA GLU A 232 10.79 5.92 -18.93
C GLU A 232 10.36 4.54 -18.40
N ASN A 233 11.32 3.72 -17.93
CA ASN A 233 11.01 2.45 -17.29
C ASN A 233 10.32 2.66 -15.94
N TYR A 234 10.76 3.68 -15.17
CA TYR A 234 10.16 3.99 -13.89
C TYR A 234 8.72 4.51 -14.06
N GLU A 235 8.46 5.41 -15.02
CA GLU A 235 7.12 5.92 -15.31
C GLU A 235 6.16 4.79 -15.68
N LEU A 236 6.55 3.90 -16.58
CA LEU A 236 5.75 2.71 -16.90
C LEU A 236 5.44 1.87 -15.65
N ARG A 237 6.43 1.67 -14.78
CA ARG A 237 6.28 0.88 -13.56
C ARG A 237 5.36 1.53 -12.52
N VAL A 238 5.45 2.85 -12.36
CA VAL A 238 4.55 3.63 -11.50
C VAL A 238 3.11 3.43 -11.94
N VAL A 239 2.84 3.66 -13.24
CA VAL A 239 1.50 3.58 -13.80
C VAL A 239 0.97 2.15 -13.73
N LEU A 240 1.74 1.14 -14.16
CA LEU A 240 1.29 -0.25 -14.16
C LEU A 240 0.98 -0.78 -12.75
N SER A 241 1.84 -0.49 -11.78
CA SER A 241 1.61 -0.95 -10.40
C SER A 241 0.42 -0.25 -9.75
N LEU A 242 0.18 1.03 -10.07
CA LEU A 242 -1.03 1.73 -9.65
C LEU A 242 -2.28 1.16 -10.33
N GLN A 243 -2.22 0.84 -11.62
CA GLN A 243 -3.31 0.16 -12.32
C GLN A 243 -3.67 -1.18 -11.66
N HIS A 244 -2.69 -1.94 -11.17
CA HIS A 244 -2.98 -3.16 -10.41
C HIS A 244 -3.73 -2.88 -9.11
N LEU A 245 -3.32 -1.84 -8.37
CA LEU A 245 -4.03 -1.38 -7.17
C LEU A 245 -5.49 -1.02 -7.52
N TRP A 246 -5.69 -0.29 -8.61
CA TRP A 246 -7.00 0.14 -9.11
C TRP A 246 -7.91 -1.02 -9.48
N ARG A 247 -7.41 -1.95 -10.29
CA ARG A 247 -8.17 -3.15 -10.70
C ARG A 247 -8.62 -3.98 -9.50
N ILE A 248 -7.74 -4.15 -8.51
CA ILE A 248 -8.07 -4.84 -7.26
C ILE A 248 -9.11 -4.04 -6.47
N GLY A 249 -8.97 -2.73 -6.39
CA GLY A 249 -9.94 -1.83 -5.76
C GLY A 249 -11.33 -1.96 -6.39
N THR A 250 -11.42 -1.88 -7.72
CA THR A 250 -12.66 -2.05 -8.48
C THR A 250 -13.30 -3.42 -8.24
N ALA A 251 -12.51 -4.51 -8.29
CA ALA A 251 -13.00 -5.86 -8.00
C ALA A 251 -13.51 -6.02 -6.56
N MET A 252 -12.96 -5.26 -5.62
CA MET A 252 -13.38 -5.23 -4.22
C MET A 252 -14.47 -4.19 -3.95
N GLN A 253 -14.96 -3.50 -4.98
CA GLN A 253 -15.99 -2.47 -4.90
C GLN A 253 -15.59 -1.30 -3.98
N VAL A 254 -14.35 -0.84 -4.12
CA VAL A 254 -13.91 0.39 -3.49
C VAL A 254 -14.58 1.57 -4.19
N ASP A 255 -15.21 2.44 -3.43
CA ASP A 255 -15.75 3.71 -3.92
C ASP A 255 -14.71 4.82 -3.82
N TRP A 256 -13.93 4.83 -2.72
CA TRP A 256 -12.97 5.87 -2.45
C TRP A 256 -11.70 5.35 -1.77
N TRP A 257 -10.56 5.97 -2.10
CA TRP A 257 -9.29 5.73 -1.42
C TRP A 257 -9.19 6.60 -0.17
N LEU A 258 -8.88 5.99 0.98
CA LEU A 258 -8.62 6.72 2.22
C LEU A 258 -7.20 7.27 2.26
N GLY A 259 -6.28 6.56 1.63
CA GLY A 259 -4.89 6.95 1.48
C GLY A 259 -4.06 5.86 0.82
N VAL A 260 -2.90 6.26 0.32
CA VAL A 260 -1.97 5.38 -0.36
C VAL A 260 -0.53 5.63 0.09
N ILE A 261 0.25 4.55 0.10
CA ILE A 261 1.69 4.60 0.30
C ILE A 261 2.37 4.09 -0.96
N ALA A 262 3.25 4.89 -1.55
CA ALA A 262 4.18 4.48 -2.60
C ALA A 262 5.53 4.15 -1.95
N PHE A 263 5.83 2.88 -1.72
CA PHE A 263 7.17 2.48 -1.30
C PHE A 263 8.13 2.57 -2.48
N LEU A 264 9.24 3.27 -2.28
CA LEU A 264 10.26 3.49 -3.31
C LEU A 264 11.57 2.82 -2.88
N SER A 265 12.27 2.21 -3.84
CA SER A 265 13.58 1.63 -3.59
C SER A 265 14.65 2.20 -4.54
N GLY A 266 15.90 2.05 -4.15
CA GLY A 266 17.06 2.57 -4.88
C GLY A 266 17.70 3.76 -4.20
N GLU A 267 18.75 4.30 -4.83
CA GLU A 267 19.57 5.38 -4.25
C GLU A 267 19.62 6.64 -5.12
N GLY A 268 19.25 6.58 -6.40
CA GLY A 268 19.27 7.71 -7.32
C GLY A 268 17.90 8.32 -7.58
N CYS A 269 17.85 9.64 -7.78
CA CYS A 269 16.68 10.39 -8.26
C CYS A 269 15.40 10.19 -7.42
N MET A 270 15.54 10.05 -6.10
CA MET A 270 14.42 9.69 -5.23
C MET A 270 13.36 10.79 -5.15
N ASP A 271 13.76 12.07 -5.18
CA ASP A 271 12.82 13.20 -5.22
C ASP A 271 12.00 13.17 -6.51
N THR A 272 12.64 12.91 -7.64
CA THR A 272 11.95 12.76 -8.95
C THR A 272 10.99 11.57 -8.91
N LYS A 273 11.43 10.43 -8.38
CA LYS A 273 10.56 9.24 -8.22
C LYS A 273 9.32 9.55 -7.37
N ALA A 274 9.48 10.26 -6.26
CA ALA A 274 8.37 10.65 -5.40
C ALA A 274 7.41 11.63 -6.10
N ARG A 275 7.94 12.61 -6.86
CA ARG A 275 7.11 13.56 -7.63
C ARG A 275 6.31 12.85 -8.74
N VAL A 276 6.91 11.94 -9.48
CA VAL A 276 6.21 11.14 -10.50
C VAL A 276 5.08 10.31 -9.87
N ALA A 277 5.35 9.64 -8.75
CA ALA A 277 4.33 8.89 -8.03
C ALA A 277 3.19 9.79 -7.55
N TRP A 278 3.50 10.96 -7.01
CA TRP A 278 2.47 11.95 -6.64
C TRP A 278 1.65 12.40 -7.85
N HIS A 279 2.31 12.79 -8.93
CA HIS A 279 1.65 13.34 -10.12
C HIS A 279 0.60 12.37 -10.69
N ILE A 280 0.97 11.08 -10.84
CA ILE A 280 0.00 10.09 -11.33
C ILE A 280 -1.14 9.86 -10.33
N TRP A 281 -0.87 9.87 -9.01
CA TRP A 281 -1.90 9.77 -8.00
C TRP A 281 -2.88 10.95 -8.04
N GLU A 282 -2.36 12.16 -8.13
CA GLU A 282 -3.16 13.39 -8.26
C GLU A 282 -4.02 13.36 -9.52
N LYS A 283 -3.42 13.02 -10.67
CA LYS A 283 -4.14 12.94 -11.94
C LYS A 283 -5.31 11.98 -11.89
N MET A 284 -5.14 10.81 -11.29
CA MET A 284 -6.21 9.81 -11.16
C MET A 284 -7.35 10.26 -10.22
N HIS A 285 -7.18 11.36 -9.49
CA HIS A 285 -8.19 11.96 -8.60
C HIS A 285 -8.63 13.36 -9.02
N THR A 286 -8.19 13.83 -10.17
CA THR A 286 -8.64 15.11 -10.73
C THR A 286 -9.91 14.88 -11.53
N ARG A 287 -10.97 15.66 -11.25
CA ARG A 287 -12.20 15.63 -12.05
C ARG A 287 -11.90 16.29 -13.41
N ASN A 288 -12.13 15.57 -14.48
CA ASN A 288 -12.19 16.15 -15.82
C ASN A 288 -13.62 16.65 -16.05
N ASP A 289 -13.89 17.91 -15.71
CA ASP A 289 -15.24 18.50 -15.90
C ASP A 289 -15.63 18.58 -17.39
N GLU A 290 -14.69 18.40 -18.33
CA GLU A 290 -14.92 18.46 -19.77
C GLU A 290 -15.45 17.12 -20.35
N GLU A 291 -15.31 16.00 -19.67
CA GLU A 291 -15.76 14.67 -20.16
C GLU A 291 -17.25 14.37 -19.86
N MET A 292 -17.99 15.25 -19.19
CA MET A 292 -19.38 15.01 -18.83
C MET A 292 -20.38 15.28 -19.98
N GLU A 293 -19.94 15.65 -21.18
CA GLU A 293 -20.84 15.97 -22.34
C GLU A 293 -20.83 14.91 -23.46
N GLU A 294 -20.04 13.84 -23.39
CA GLU A 294 -20.10 12.77 -24.37
C GLU A 294 -21.01 11.64 -23.85
N ASP A 295 -22.10 11.39 -24.57
CA ASP A 295 -22.99 10.23 -24.39
C ASP A 295 -22.17 8.95 -24.38
N ASP A 296 -21.82 8.45 -23.21
CA ASP A 296 -21.21 7.13 -23.03
C ASP A 296 -22.20 6.04 -23.47
N GLU A 297 -22.20 5.70 -24.76
CA GLU A 297 -22.65 4.39 -25.15
C GLU A 297 -21.73 3.35 -24.47
N PRO A 298 -22.28 2.40 -23.72
CA PRO A 298 -21.44 1.42 -23.02
C PRO A 298 -20.54 0.71 -24.03
N VAL A 299 -19.24 0.86 -23.89
CA VAL A 299 -18.26 0.15 -24.71
C VAL A 299 -18.39 -1.33 -24.37
N LEU A 300 -19.15 -2.05 -25.19
CA LEU A 300 -19.29 -3.49 -25.09
C LEU A 300 -17.95 -4.12 -25.42
N ASP A 301 -17.38 -4.91 -24.53
CA ASP A 301 -16.17 -5.66 -24.82
C ASP A 301 -16.42 -6.68 -25.95
N ALA A 302 -15.35 -7.15 -26.58
CA ALA A 302 -15.44 -8.10 -27.69
C ALA A 302 -16.12 -9.42 -27.28
N TRP A 303 -16.14 -9.76 -26.01
CA TRP A 303 -16.80 -10.93 -25.46
C TRP A 303 -18.31 -10.70 -25.32
N ASP A 304 -18.74 -9.55 -24.82
CA ASP A 304 -20.15 -9.17 -24.74
C ASP A 304 -20.77 -9.01 -26.11
N ILE A 305 -20.04 -8.51 -27.10
CA ILE A 305 -20.48 -8.44 -28.52
C ILE A 305 -20.68 -9.85 -29.09
N LYS A 306 -19.80 -10.79 -28.76
CA LYS A 306 -19.81 -12.13 -29.37
C LYS A 306 -20.74 -13.12 -28.68
N TYR A 307 -20.87 -13.03 -27.37
CA TYR A 307 -21.58 -14.01 -26.54
C TYR A 307 -22.70 -13.40 -25.68
N GLY A 308 -22.84 -12.07 -25.63
CA GLY A 308 -23.94 -11.39 -24.97
C GLY A 308 -25.28 -11.81 -25.60
N HIS A 309 -26.18 -12.36 -24.81
CA HIS A 309 -27.49 -12.76 -25.28
C HIS A 309 -28.33 -11.52 -25.60
N ARG A 310 -28.59 -11.29 -26.88
CA ARG A 310 -29.64 -10.38 -27.33
C ARG A 310 -31.00 -10.97 -26.92
N GLY A 311 -31.51 -10.65 -25.78
CA GLY A 311 -32.83 -11.14 -25.48
C GLY A 311 -33.49 -10.80 -24.15
N ASP A 312 -32.77 -10.31 -23.17
CA ASP A 312 -33.40 -9.90 -21.92
C ASP A 312 -33.12 -8.44 -21.64
N GLU A 313 -34.11 -7.58 -21.81
CA GLU A 313 -34.18 -6.21 -21.30
C GLU A 313 -34.18 -6.14 -19.74
N GLN A 314 -33.87 -7.26 -19.07
CA GLN A 314 -33.80 -7.35 -17.63
C GLN A 314 -32.40 -7.63 -17.18
N ALA A 315 -31.84 -6.64 -16.50
CA ALA A 315 -30.58 -6.60 -15.81
C ALA A 315 -29.37 -6.07 -16.61
N LEU A 316 -29.44 -4.86 -17.09
CA LEU A 316 -28.33 -3.95 -16.92
C LEU A 316 -28.02 -3.95 -15.42
N LYS A 317 -27.04 -4.79 -14.99
CA LYS A 317 -26.44 -4.56 -13.69
C LYS A 317 -26.03 -3.10 -13.68
N PRO A 318 -26.47 -2.30 -12.68
CA PRO A 318 -26.02 -0.92 -12.62
C PRO A 318 -24.49 -0.96 -12.78
N ALA A 319 -23.97 -0.21 -13.76
CA ALA A 319 -22.55 -0.10 -13.95
C ALA A 319 -21.97 0.20 -12.57
N LEU A 320 -20.97 -0.58 -12.15
CA LEU A 320 -20.28 -0.25 -10.90
C LEU A 320 -19.75 1.16 -11.11
N PRO A 321 -19.95 2.07 -10.12
CA PRO A 321 -19.41 3.40 -10.25
C PRO A 321 -17.89 3.30 -10.46
N ASP A 322 -17.39 4.09 -11.38
CA ASP A 322 -15.96 4.12 -11.67
C ASP A 322 -15.19 4.52 -10.41
N LEU A 323 -14.08 3.89 -10.20
CA LEU A 323 -13.13 4.27 -9.14
C LEU A 323 -12.19 5.36 -9.71
N PRO A 324 -12.06 6.52 -9.05
CA PRO A 324 -12.69 6.98 -7.81
C PRO A 324 -14.13 7.44 -8.03
N ASN A 325 -15.03 7.07 -7.11
CA ASN A 325 -16.41 7.49 -7.15
C ASN A 325 -16.58 8.90 -6.57
N PHE A 326 -16.50 9.91 -7.40
CA PHE A 326 -16.66 11.31 -6.96
C PHE A 326 -18.06 11.63 -6.42
N ALA A 327 -19.07 10.82 -6.70
CA ALA A 327 -20.42 11.05 -6.19
C ALA A 327 -20.51 10.89 -4.65
N VAL A 328 -19.61 10.12 -4.03
CA VAL A 328 -19.59 9.97 -2.57
C VAL A 328 -18.86 11.12 -1.86
N VAL A 329 -18.09 11.95 -2.58
CA VAL A 329 -17.26 13.01 -2.00
C VAL A 329 -18.09 14.28 -1.79
N GLN A 330 -18.14 14.74 -0.54
CA GLN A 330 -18.93 15.92 -0.13
C GLN A 330 -18.09 17.19 0.01
N SER A 331 -16.77 17.08 -0.04
CA SER A 331 -15.82 18.20 0.10
C SER A 331 -15.32 18.69 -1.25
N ASN A 332 -14.75 19.90 -1.28
CA ASN A 332 -14.06 20.42 -2.46
C ASN A 332 -12.68 19.75 -2.67
N ALA A 333 -12.06 19.26 -1.59
CA ALA A 333 -10.84 18.48 -1.68
C ALA A 333 -11.16 17.08 -2.21
N SER A 334 -10.48 16.66 -3.26
CA SER A 334 -10.74 15.38 -3.93
C SER A 334 -9.56 14.44 -3.96
N VAL A 335 -8.33 14.90 -3.68
CA VAL A 335 -7.16 14.03 -3.72
C VAL A 335 -6.94 13.38 -2.36
N PRO A 336 -7.00 12.04 -2.27
CA PRO A 336 -6.75 11.34 -1.01
C PRO A 336 -5.30 11.48 -0.54
N PRO A 337 -5.02 11.35 0.77
CA PRO A 337 -3.68 11.40 1.33
C PRO A 337 -2.70 10.45 0.65
N PHE A 338 -1.46 10.91 0.51
CA PHE A 338 -0.38 10.21 -0.16
C PHE A 338 0.92 10.35 0.62
N PHE A 339 1.67 9.25 0.76
CA PHE A 339 3.07 9.27 1.12
C PHE A 339 3.90 8.47 0.11
N ALA A 340 5.05 9.02 -0.30
CA ALA A 340 6.13 8.25 -0.88
C ALA A 340 7.16 7.95 0.21
N VAL A 341 7.58 6.69 0.35
CA VAL A 341 8.42 6.23 1.45
C VAL A 341 9.61 5.46 0.91
N GLN A 342 10.83 5.97 1.08
CA GLN A 342 12.04 5.28 0.64
C GLN A 342 12.43 4.19 1.61
N VAL A 343 12.51 2.97 1.09
CA VAL A 343 12.99 1.77 1.80
C VAL A 343 14.26 1.23 1.12
N LYS A 344 14.87 0.19 1.69
CA LYS A 344 16.10 -0.37 1.13
C LYS A 344 15.84 -1.20 -0.13
N GLU A 345 14.90 -2.14 -0.05
CA GLU A 345 14.60 -3.07 -1.13
C GLU A 345 13.10 -3.38 -1.16
N LEU A 346 12.58 -3.68 -2.35
CA LEU A 346 11.22 -4.15 -2.58
C LEU A 346 11.24 -5.55 -3.21
N PRO A 347 10.14 -6.31 -3.12
CA PRO A 347 10.06 -7.64 -3.71
C PRO A 347 10.43 -7.64 -5.20
N ARG A 348 11.09 -8.71 -5.66
CA ARG A 348 11.53 -8.87 -7.04
C ARG A 348 12.51 -7.80 -7.54
N GLY A 349 13.09 -6.98 -6.66
CA GLY A 349 13.94 -5.85 -7.04
C GLY A 349 13.17 -4.71 -7.71
N SER A 350 11.88 -4.60 -7.42
CA SER A 350 11.06 -3.49 -7.86
C SER A 350 11.58 -2.16 -7.31
N ASP A 351 11.41 -1.10 -8.07
CA ASP A 351 11.73 0.28 -7.66
C ASP A 351 10.53 1.04 -7.10
N ILE A 352 9.31 0.46 -7.22
CA ILE A 352 8.08 0.98 -6.64
C ILE A 352 7.13 -0.15 -6.20
N GLU A 353 6.41 0.07 -5.11
CA GLU A 353 5.29 -0.77 -4.64
C GLU A 353 4.19 0.13 -4.09
N TRP A 354 2.96 0.02 -4.62
CA TRP A 354 1.80 0.74 -4.11
C TRP A 354 1.03 -0.10 -3.10
N GLN A 355 0.69 0.49 -1.96
CA GLN A 355 -0.18 -0.11 -0.95
C GLN A 355 -1.28 0.88 -0.61
N GLY A 356 -2.55 0.45 -0.70
CA GLY A 356 -3.71 1.31 -0.49
C GLY A 356 -4.66 0.79 0.57
N LEU A 357 -5.39 1.73 1.19
CA LEU A 357 -6.57 1.47 1.97
C LEU A 357 -7.76 2.16 1.30
N GLY A 358 -8.74 1.38 0.89
CA GLY A 358 -9.97 1.89 0.29
C GLY A 358 -11.17 1.70 1.20
N CYS A 359 -12.27 2.37 0.86
CA CYS A 359 -13.57 2.14 1.51
C CYS A 359 -14.67 1.96 0.48
N ARG A 360 -15.67 1.18 0.86
CA ARG A 360 -16.99 1.17 0.23
C ARG A 360 -17.92 1.93 1.15
N CYS A 361 -18.49 3.03 0.69
CA CYS A 361 -19.20 3.99 1.53
C CYS A 361 -20.24 4.77 0.74
N ALA A 362 -21.15 5.41 1.45
CA ALA A 362 -22.11 6.32 0.86
C ALA A 362 -21.62 7.78 0.85
N ARG A 363 -20.67 8.11 1.75
CA ARG A 363 -20.23 9.50 1.92
C ARG A 363 -18.78 9.57 2.41
N VAL A 364 -18.03 10.50 1.84
CA VAL A 364 -16.67 10.86 2.25
C VAL A 364 -16.57 12.38 2.38
N GLU A 365 -15.99 12.84 3.47
CA GLU A 365 -15.66 14.24 3.71
C GLU A 365 -14.17 14.38 4.00
N ILE A 366 -13.44 15.14 3.18
CA ILE A 366 -12.00 15.37 3.29
C ILE A 366 -11.77 16.79 3.79
N THR A 367 -11.09 16.93 4.91
CA THR A 367 -10.83 18.22 5.55
C THR A 367 -9.32 18.38 5.76
N PRO A 368 -8.64 19.15 4.90
CA PRO A 368 -7.25 19.54 5.13
C PRO A 368 -7.17 20.64 6.17
N MET A 369 -6.16 20.63 7.02
CA MET A 369 -5.89 21.66 8.03
C MET A 369 -4.39 21.84 8.29
N GLU A 370 -4.01 23.07 8.57
CA GLU A 370 -2.69 23.42 9.06
C GLU A 370 -2.56 23.08 10.55
N ILE A 371 -1.45 22.47 10.93
CA ILE A 371 -1.12 22.20 12.34
C ILE A 371 0.23 22.80 12.69
N GLN A 372 0.57 22.89 13.97
CA GLN A 372 1.76 23.58 14.45
C GLN A 372 3.08 23.09 13.78
N HIS A 373 3.17 21.83 13.35
CA HIS A 373 4.39 21.22 12.84
C HIS A 373 4.22 20.63 11.43
N GLY A 374 3.20 21.04 10.68
CA GLY A 374 2.94 20.57 9.33
C GLY A 374 1.47 20.60 8.93
N HIS A 375 1.02 19.55 8.28
CA HIS A 375 -0.34 19.46 7.74
C HIS A 375 -1.05 18.22 8.25
N GLN A 376 -2.36 18.32 8.38
CA GLN A 376 -3.22 17.18 8.67
C GLN A 376 -4.37 17.14 7.66
N VAL A 377 -4.72 15.93 7.24
CA VAL A 377 -5.90 15.68 6.43
C VAL A 377 -6.76 14.64 7.14
N ASP A 378 -7.97 15.03 7.50
CA ASP A 378 -8.98 14.13 8.04
C ASP A 378 -9.93 13.70 6.92
N THR A 379 -10.11 12.40 6.76
CA THR A 379 -11.09 11.79 5.86
C THR A 379 -12.12 11.06 6.71
N VAL A 380 -13.33 11.61 6.76
CA VAL A 380 -14.47 11.04 7.49
C VAL A 380 -15.34 10.22 6.53
N VAL A 381 -15.63 8.99 6.91
CA VAL A 381 -16.43 8.04 6.12
C VAL A 381 -17.73 7.75 6.86
N ASP A 382 -18.87 7.97 6.20
CA ASP A 382 -20.21 7.64 6.69
C ASP A 382 -20.51 8.14 8.12
N ASP A 383 -19.82 9.21 8.55
CA ASP A 383 -19.89 9.79 9.90
C ASP A 383 -19.46 8.84 11.06
N ASP A 384 -18.90 7.67 10.76
CA ASP A 384 -18.55 6.62 11.75
C ASP A 384 -17.04 6.40 11.88
N PHE A 385 -16.30 6.52 10.79
CA PHE A 385 -14.87 6.23 10.72
C PHE A 385 -14.07 7.44 10.26
N THR A 386 -12.93 7.68 10.88
CA THR A 386 -11.99 8.73 10.47
C THR A 386 -10.63 8.14 10.16
N TYR A 387 -10.12 8.48 8.98
CA TYR A 387 -8.74 8.27 8.57
C TYR A 387 -8.03 9.61 8.59
N THR A 388 -7.02 9.75 9.42
CA THR A 388 -6.23 10.98 9.56
C THR A 388 -4.83 10.73 9.02
N CYS A 389 -4.37 11.60 8.13
CA CYS A 389 -2.98 11.65 7.67
C CYS A 389 -2.33 12.92 8.23
N ILE A 390 -1.16 12.77 8.86
CA ILE A 390 -0.41 13.88 9.45
C ILE A 390 0.98 13.91 8.84
N GLU A 391 1.35 15.06 8.29
CA GLU A 391 2.63 15.37 7.69
C GLU A 391 3.44 16.24 8.64
N ILE A 392 4.60 15.76 9.09
CA ILE A 392 5.52 16.54 9.93
C ILE A 392 6.66 17.05 9.05
N GLY A 393 6.74 18.37 8.89
CA GLY A 393 7.69 19.02 7.98
C GLY A 393 9.15 18.90 8.41
N ILE A 394 10.06 18.98 7.43
CA ILE A 394 11.51 18.89 7.64
C ILE A 394 12.10 20.11 8.36
N GLU A 395 11.45 21.26 8.29
CA GLU A 395 11.89 22.48 8.98
C GLU A 395 12.04 22.29 10.48
N HIS A 396 11.41 21.23 10.99
CA HIS A 396 11.54 20.80 12.38
C HIS A 396 12.56 19.65 12.56
N SER A 397 13.29 19.26 11.51
CA SER A 397 14.28 18.16 11.56
C SER A 397 15.55 18.51 12.34
N ASP A 398 15.84 19.80 12.56
CA ASP A 398 16.84 20.25 13.52
C ASP A 398 16.41 19.98 14.97
N MET A 399 15.15 19.58 15.17
CA MET A 399 14.77 18.98 16.42
C MET A 399 15.53 17.67 16.59
N VAL A 400 16.31 17.61 17.63
CA VAL A 400 16.88 16.39 18.19
C VAL A 400 15.83 15.27 18.09
N PRO A 401 16.19 14.02 17.77
CA PRO A 401 15.25 12.88 17.66
C PRO A 401 14.19 12.83 18.77
N GLN A 402 14.52 13.29 19.96
CA GLN A 402 13.62 13.43 21.11
C GLN A 402 12.48 14.46 20.91
N GLY A 403 12.70 15.49 20.13
CA GLY A 403 11.66 16.50 19.81
C GLY A 403 10.62 15.92 18.85
N LEU A 404 11.08 15.25 17.79
CA LEU A 404 10.21 14.55 16.85
C LEU A 404 9.41 13.45 17.56
N GLN A 405 10.04 12.68 18.47
CA GLN A 405 9.36 11.69 19.28
C GLN A 405 8.18 12.30 20.06
N ARG A 406 8.37 13.45 20.71
CA ARG A 406 7.29 14.13 21.47
C ARG A 406 6.15 14.58 20.58
N ILE A 407 6.44 15.06 19.36
CA ILE A 407 5.40 15.45 18.39
C ILE A 407 4.59 14.21 17.99
N ILE A 408 5.25 13.13 17.62
CA ILE A 408 4.59 11.86 17.26
C ILE A 408 3.75 11.34 18.44
N ASP A 409 4.33 11.32 19.63
CA ASP A 409 3.61 10.90 20.85
C ASP A 409 2.36 11.75 21.08
N THR A 410 2.45 13.07 20.93
CA THR A 410 1.29 13.97 21.12
C THR A 410 0.14 13.62 20.17
N HIS A 411 0.42 13.27 18.93
CA HIS A 411 -0.60 12.88 17.98
C HIS A 411 -1.15 11.46 18.21
N CYS A 412 -0.36 10.57 18.78
CA CYS A 412 -0.72 9.17 18.98
C CYS A 412 -1.31 8.86 20.38
N LEU A 413 -0.89 9.59 21.44
CA LEU A 413 -1.19 9.29 22.85
C LEU A 413 -2.66 9.43 23.26
N HIS A 414 -3.41 10.32 22.63
CA HIS A 414 -4.77 10.65 23.04
C HIS A 414 -5.85 9.99 22.17
N THR A 415 -5.41 9.13 21.25
CA THR A 415 -6.33 8.49 20.32
C THR A 415 -6.33 7.00 20.59
N GLU A 416 -7.48 6.43 20.89
CA GLU A 416 -7.72 4.99 20.75
C GLU A 416 -7.65 4.62 19.25
N ALA A 417 -6.65 5.13 18.53
CA ALA A 417 -6.49 4.96 17.10
C ALA A 417 -5.46 3.88 16.78
N HIS A 418 -5.66 3.18 15.68
CA HIS A 418 -4.58 2.44 15.06
C HIS A 418 -3.66 3.44 14.36
N ALA A 419 -2.44 3.57 14.84
CA ALA A 419 -1.42 4.45 14.28
C ALA A 419 -0.37 3.67 13.47
N VAL A 420 0.03 4.23 12.31
CA VAL A 420 1.21 3.82 11.55
C VAL A 420 2.11 5.02 11.38
N VAL A 421 3.37 4.91 11.82
CA VAL A 421 4.36 5.98 11.81
C VAL A 421 5.49 5.63 10.85
N TYR A 422 5.63 6.41 9.80
CA TYR A 422 6.75 6.38 8.87
C TYR A 422 7.79 7.39 9.36
N THR A 423 9.01 6.94 9.64
CA THR A 423 10.04 7.81 10.20
C THR A 423 11.45 7.37 9.79
N ARG A 424 12.30 8.37 9.51
CA ARG A 424 13.73 8.14 9.28
C ARG A 424 14.55 8.08 10.59
N TYR A 425 13.95 8.52 11.67
CA TYR A 425 14.63 8.55 12.99
C TYR A 425 14.18 7.39 13.85
N PRO A 426 15.09 6.73 14.57
CA PRO A 426 14.70 5.70 15.50
C PRO A 426 13.82 6.31 16.59
N LEU A 427 12.65 5.72 16.82
CA LEU A 427 11.82 6.06 17.97
C LEU A 427 12.34 5.27 19.18
N SER A 428 12.35 5.92 20.36
CA SER A 428 12.79 5.27 21.59
C SER A 428 11.90 4.07 21.95
N GLY A 429 12.42 3.09 22.67
CA GLY A 429 11.70 1.91 23.13
C GLY A 429 10.47 2.20 24.01
N SER A 430 10.20 3.47 24.33
CA SER A 430 8.97 3.89 25.01
C SER A 430 7.78 4.11 24.06
N PHE A 431 7.98 4.09 22.73
CA PHE A 431 6.89 4.23 21.78
C PHE A 431 6.04 2.96 21.71
N THR A 432 4.82 3.02 22.27
CA THR A 432 3.88 1.90 22.36
C THR A 432 2.55 2.18 21.68
N HIS A 433 2.46 3.26 20.89
CA HIS A 433 1.17 3.79 20.42
C HIS A 433 0.83 3.42 18.97
N GLY A 434 1.60 2.53 18.33
CA GLY A 434 1.30 2.12 16.95
C GLY A 434 2.42 1.34 16.28
N GLN A 435 2.23 1.12 14.99
CA GLN A 435 3.20 0.50 14.12
C GLN A 435 4.28 1.50 13.72
N ILE A 436 5.54 1.08 13.76
CA ILE A 436 6.67 1.85 13.25
C ILE A 436 7.10 1.24 11.92
N VAL A 437 7.27 2.08 10.90
CA VAL A 437 7.87 1.73 9.61
C VAL A 437 9.13 2.59 9.44
N PRO A 438 10.31 2.06 9.79
CA PRO A 438 11.55 2.78 9.61
C PRO A 438 11.90 2.89 8.12
N CYS A 439 12.30 4.08 7.69
CA CYS A 439 12.55 4.39 6.30
C CYS A 439 13.73 5.35 6.13
N LYS A 440 14.22 5.52 4.90
CA LYS A 440 15.34 6.44 4.60
C LYS A 440 14.86 7.88 4.39
N ALA A 441 13.73 8.06 3.73
CA ALA A 441 13.13 9.36 3.45
C ALA A 441 11.63 9.22 3.22
N ILE A 442 10.89 10.33 3.35
CA ILE A 442 9.45 10.40 3.20
C ILE A 442 9.11 11.67 2.43
N TRP A 443 8.17 11.57 1.52
CA TRP A 443 7.59 12.69 0.78
C TRP A 443 6.07 12.64 0.87
N SER A 444 5.46 13.80 0.81
CA SER A 444 4.03 13.98 0.60
C SER A 444 3.74 14.57 -0.77
N GLN A 445 2.64 15.28 -0.87
CA GLN A 445 2.18 15.99 -2.08
C GLN A 445 3.30 16.83 -2.70
N GLU A 446 3.34 16.89 -4.04
CA GLU A 446 4.31 17.70 -4.82
C GLU A 446 5.78 17.37 -4.54
N GLY A 447 6.06 16.20 -3.94
CA GLY A 447 7.42 15.80 -3.58
C GLY A 447 7.99 16.54 -2.36
N ARG A 448 7.14 17.12 -1.51
CA ARG A 448 7.55 17.78 -0.27
C ARG A 448 8.13 16.77 0.72
N ARG A 449 9.37 16.98 1.14
CA ARG A 449 10.05 16.10 2.10
C ARG A 449 9.50 16.29 3.52
N LEU A 450 9.38 15.16 4.24
CA LEU A 450 8.87 15.11 5.60
C LEU A 450 9.94 14.56 6.58
N ALA A 451 9.83 14.98 7.84
CA ALA A 451 10.55 14.38 8.97
C ALA A 451 9.88 13.08 9.41
N ALA A 452 8.54 13.05 9.42
CA ALA A 452 7.73 11.87 9.66
C ALA A 452 6.36 11.99 8.98
N GLY A 453 5.75 10.85 8.67
CA GLY A 453 4.35 10.73 8.25
C GLY A 453 3.59 9.83 9.22
N ILE A 454 2.39 10.22 9.62
CA ILE A 454 1.56 9.45 10.55
C ILE A 454 0.20 9.20 9.90
N VAL A 455 -0.26 7.97 9.99
CA VAL A 455 -1.61 7.57 9.62
C VAL A 455 -2.34 7.10 10.87
N LEU A 456 -3.53 7.66 11.11
CA LEU A 456 -4.39 7.26 12.22
C LEU A 456 -5.72 6.74 11.68
N GLN A 457 -6.18 5.61 12.19
CA GLN A 457 -7.49 5.04 11.89
C GLN A 457 -8.28 4.95 13.19
N ARG A 458 -9.43 5.62 13.24
CA ARG A 458 -10.22 5.69 14.46
C ARG A 458 -11.71 5.72 14.18
N LYS A 459 -12.50 5.27 15.13
CA LYS A 459 -13.94 5.51 15.12
C LYS A 459 -14.19 6.97 15.51
N LYS A 460 -15.16 7.62 14.86
CA LYS A 460 -15.57 8.95 15.28
C LYS A 460 -16.13 8.86 16.72
N PRO A 461 -15.73 9.73 17.65
CA PRO A 461 -16.35 9.79 18.96
C PRO A 461 -17.84 10.03 18.81
N SER A 462 -18.66 9.19 19.46
CA SER A 462 -20.11 9.30 19.46
C SER A 462 -20.59 10.53 20.22
#